data_70f38785f1063718aa548292d8d5acd9
#
_entry.id   70f38785f1063718aa548292d8d5acd9
#
_cell.length_a   1.000
_cell.length_b   1.000
_cell.length_c   1.000
_cell.angle_alpha   90.00
_cell.angle_beta   90.00
_cell.angle_gamma   90.00
#
_symmetry.space_group_name_H-M   'P 1'
#
loop_
_entity.id
_entity.type
_entity.pdbx_description
1 polymer ?
#
loop_
_entity_poly.entity_id
_entity_poly.type
_entity_poly.pdbx_seq_one_letter_code
_entity_poly.pdbx_strand_id
1 'polypeptide(L)'
;LAQEKTPTTVANFISLAEGENEFVDEKYKGKKYYDGILFHRVIKDFMIQGGDPTATGSGSPGYRFDDEITDLTHSGPGILSMANSGPGTNGSQFFITHKATPWLDGKHTVFGQVVEGQSVVDSIAQNDTIQSIKIIRKGSDAKRFDAAKIFSDYFTSLEQRKAEEEEKRAIGLLKTKEKFEGQKAKSTTTASGLQYLITKKGDGKAVKTTNKAKTHYAVYFDSGKLLETSMLETAEELGVVNEQRRLADAYQPIPTDISPDAAMITGFKEGLGLLSVGDEATLFIPYNLAYGENPSRGIPGKSNLIFEVKIVALIE
;
A
#
# COMPACT_ATOMS: atom_id res chain seq x y z
N LEU A 1 8.10 -9.84 -26.73
CA LEU A 1 7.93 -9.04 -25.52
C LEU A 1 7.07 -7.83 -25.81
N ALA A 2 6.28 -7.40 -24.83
CA ALA A 2 5.27 -6.35 -24.93
C ALA A 2 5.82 -4.98 -24.46
N GLN A 3 6.93 -4.53 -25.02
CA GLN A 3 7.66 -3.34 -24.57
C GLN A 3 6.86 -2.03 -24.58
N GLU A 4 5.81 -1.93 -25.40
CA GLU A 4 4.96 -0.75 -25.45
C GLU A 4 3.94 -0.70 -24.32
N LYS A 5 3.52 -1.86 -23.79
CA LYS A 5 2.49 -1.98 -22.75
C LYS A 5 3.08 -2.15 -21.34
N THR A 6 4.22 -2.82 -21.25
CA THR A 6 4.87 -3.13 -19.97
C THR A 6 6.38 -2.83 -20.07
N PRO A 7 6.75 -1.56 -20.32
CA PRO A 7 8.14 -1.18 -20.59
C PRO A 7 9.10 -1.48 -19.43
N THR A 8 8.69 -1.24 -18.19
CA THR A 8 9.53 -1.48 -17.01
C THR A 8 9.79 -2.98 -16.81
N THR A 9 8.76 -3.79 -16.95
CA THR A 9 8.85 -5.26 -16.81
C THR A 9 9.71 -5.87 -17.92
N VAL A 10 9.52 -5.42 -19.14
CA VAL A 10 10.35 -5.86 -20.29
C VAL A 10 11.80 -5.40 -20.10
N ALA A 11 12.02 -4.17 -19.62
CA ALA A 11 13.36 -3.65 -19.33
C ALA A 11 14.05 -4.44 -18.22
N ASN A 12 13.34 -4.79 -17.16
CA ASN A 12 13.82 -5.69 -16.10
C ASN A 12 14.28 -7.03 -16.69
N PHE A 13 13.41 -7.69 -17.43
CA PHE A 13 13.70 -9.00 -17.99
C PHE A 13 14.91 -8.97 -18.96
N ILE A 14 14.98 -7.98 -19.84
CA ILE A 14 16.07 -7.81 -20.80
C ILE A 14 17.39 -7.49 -20.09
N SER A 15 17.40 -6.50 -19.19
CA SER A 15 18.63 -6.11 -18.48
C SER A 15 19.19 -7.24 -17.61
N LEU A 16 18.34 -8.05 -17.01
CA LEU A 16 18.75 -9.28 -16.32
C LEU A 16 19.34 -10.31 -17.29
N ALA A 17 18.69 -10.56 -18.43
CA ALA A 17 19.15 -11.53 -19.43
C ALA A 17 20.49 -11.13 -20.07
N GLU A 18 20.74 -9.84 -20.25
CA GLU A 18 21.96 -9.31 -20.84
C GLU A 18 23.08 -9.05 -19.80
N GLY A 19 22.76 -9.05 -18.51
CA GLY A 19 23.69 -8.78 -17.42
C GLY A 19 23.98 -7.30 -17.21
N GLU A 20 23.08 -6.43 -17.66
CA GLU A 20 23.22 -4.97 -17.63
C GLU A 20 22.41 -4.31 -16.50
N ASN A 21 21.77 -5.11 -15.64
CA ASN A 21 20.96 -4.60 -14.53
C ASN A 21 21.85 -4.23 -13.33
N GLU A 22 21.95 -2.95 -13.03
CA GLU A 22 22.81 -2.42 -11.95
C GLU A 22 22.20 -2.55 -10.56
N PHE A 23 20.90 -2.82 -10.46
CA PHE A 23 20.17 -2.90 -9.17
C PHE A 23 20.21 -4.29 -8.54
N VAL A 24 20.77 -5.27 -9.23
CA VAL A 24 20.92 -6.61 -8.65
C VAL A 24 21.90 -6.63 -7.50
N ASP A 25 21.75 -7.61 -6.60
CA ASP A 25 22.77 -7.89 -5.57
C ASP A 25 24.15 -8.03 -6.19
N GLU A 26 25.19 -7.57 -5.48
CA GLU A 26 26.59 -7.52 -5.94
C GLU A 26 27.07 -8.84 -6.58
N LYS A 27 26.63 -9.98 -6.05
CA LYS A 27 26.99 -11.31 -6.58
C LYS A 27 26.47 -11.60 -7.99
N TYR A 28 25.49 -10.81 -8.47
CA TYR A 28 24.89 -10.98 -9.81
C TYR A 28 25.30 -9.89 -10.79
N LYS A 29 25.96 -8.82 -10.37
CA LYS A 29 26.36 -7.70 -11.24
C LYS A 29 27.25 -8.17 -12.38
N GLY A 30 26.97 -7.66 -13.59
CA GLY A 30 27.67 -7.97 -14.81
C GLY A 30 27.51 -9.41 -15.31
N LYS A 31 26.60 -10.19 -14.72
CA LYS A 31 26.31 -11.56 -15.13
C LYS A 31 24.97 -11.65 -15.82
N LYS A 32 24.88 -12.49 -16.86
CA LYS A 32 23.61 -12.89 -17.43
C LYS A 32 22.81 -13.67 -16.40
N TYR A 33 21.90 -12.98 -15.77
CA TYR A 33 21.25 -13.44 -14.54
C TYR A 33 20.54 -14.78 -14.68
N TYR A 34 19.91 -15.03 -15.84
CA TYR A 34 19.11 -16.25 -16.04
C TYR A 34 19.92 -17.47 -16.47
N ASP A 35 21.17 -17.31 -16.90
CA ASP A 35 21.99 -18.43 -17.34
C ASP A 35 22.27 -19.39 -16.17
N GLY A 36 21.92 -20.66 -16.34
CA GLY A 36 22.07 -21.68 -15.31
C GLY A 36 20.94 -21.75 -14.27
N ILE A 37 19.93 -20.87 -14.32
CA ILE A 37 18.80 -20.91 -13.41
C ILE A 37 17.81 -22.01 -13.80
N LEU A 38 17.20 -22.64 -12.80
CA LEU A 38 16.26 -23.74 -12.99
C LEU A 38 14.82 -23.28 -13.17
N PHE A 39 14.04 -24.07 -13.90
CA PHE A 39 12.59 -24.06 -13.78
C PHE A 39 12.22 -24.81 -12.49
N HIS A 40 12.29 -24.11 -11.35
CA HIS A 40 12.15 -24.69 -10.01
C HIS A 40 10.73 -25.14 -9.67
N ARG A 41 9.73 -24.69 -10.45
CA ARG A 41 8.33 -25.08 -10.26
C ARG A 41 7.68 -25.30 -11.62
N VAL A 42 7.27 -26.54 -11.88
CA VAL A 42 6.54 -26.93 -13.09
C VAL A 42 5.25 -27.63 -12.66
N ILE A 43 4.12 -27.11 -13.09
CA ILE A 43 2.81 -27.71 -12.83
C ILE A 43 2.16 -28.01 -14.16
N LYS A 44 1.98 -29.29 -14.44
CA LYS A 44 1.34 -29.76 -15.66
C LYS A 44 -0.06 -29.11 -15.82
N ASP A 45 -0.39 -28.74 -17.04
CA ASP A 45 -1.65 -28.06 -17.39
C ASP A 45 -1.88 -26.72 -16.68
N PHE A 46 -0.78 -26.10 -16.20
CA PHE A 46 -0.85 -24.77 -15.60
C PHE A 46 0.29 -23.88 -16.13
N MET A 47 1.54 -24.06 -15.67
CA MET A 47 2.67 -23.20 -16.08
C MET A 47 4.02 -23.84 -15.72
N ILE A 48 5.08 -23.29 -16.33
CA ILE A 48 6.46 -23.45 -15.89
C ILE A 48 6.93 -22.12 -15.26
N GLN A 49 7.62 -22.17 -14.13
CA GLN A 49 8.13 -21.00 -13.41
C GLN A 49 9.64 -21.13 -13.19
N GLY A 50 10.36 -20.07 -13.58
CA GLY A 50 11.80 -19.94 -13.42
C GLY A 50 12.19 -18.55 -12.92
N GLY A 51 13.50 -18.22 -13.03
CA GLY A 51 14.02 -16.90 -12.67
C GLY A 51 14.37 -16.71 -11.19
N ASP A 52 14.27 -17.78 -10.38
CA ASP A 52 14.75 -17.80 -9.00
C ASP A 52 16.19 -18.32 -8.92
N PRO A 53 17.18 -17.50 -8.51
CA PRO A 53 18.58 -17.93 -8.44
C PRO A 53 18.86 -18.94 -7.34
N THR A 54 17.92 -19.14 -6.42
CA THR A 54 18.04 -20.11 -5.31
C THR A 54 17.22 -21.38 -5.54
N ALA A 55 16.37 -21.39 -6.55
CA ALA A 55 15.44 -22.47 -6.88
C ALA A 55 14.49 -22.87 -5.74
N THR A 56 14.24 -21.98 -4.77
CA THR A 56 13.37 -22.21 -3.60
C THR A 56 11.97 -21.62 -3.75
N GLY A 57 11.76 -20.78 -4.75
CA GLY A 57 10.56 -19.93 -4.92
C GLY A 57 10.64 -18.59 -4.17
N SER A 58 11.68 -18.39 -3.34
CA SER A 58 11.86 -17.19 -2.50
C SER A 58 13.03 -16.31 -2.92
N GLY A 59 13.84 -16.76 -3.88
CA GLY A 59 15.00 -16.02 -4.37
C GLY A 59 14.60 -14.76 -5.13
N SER A 60 15.48 -13.76 -5.04
CA SER A 60 15.26 -12.41 -5.55
C SER A 60 16.53 -11.88 -6.22
N PRO A 61 16.42 -10.94 -7.15
CA PRO A 61 17.58 -10.25 -7.71
C PRO A 61 18.18 -9.20 -6.75
N GLY A 62 17.53 -8.91 -5.61
CA GLY A 62 17.94 -7.90 -4.64
C GLY A 62 17.00 -6.69 -4.57
N TYR A 63 16.01 -6.63 -5.45
CA TYR A 63 15.02 -5.55 -5.50
C TYR A 63 13.62 -6.07 -5.79
N ARG A 64 12.65 -5.16 -5.70
CA ARG A 64 11.26 -5.34 -6.14
C ARG A 64 10.82 -4.13 -6.93
N PHE A 65 9.85 -4.32 -7.84
CA PHE A 65 9.25 -3.24 -8.62
C PHE A 65 7.76 -3.44 -8.82
N ASP A 66 7.07 -2.35 -9.20
CA ASP A 66 5.62 -2.30 -9.30
C ASP A 66 5.06 -3.16 -10.43
N ASP A 67 3.77 -3.49 -10.34
CA ASP A 67 3.04 -4.15 -11.40
C ASP A 67 2.73 -3.17 -12.54
N GLU A 68 2.76 -3.67 -13.78
CA GLU A 68 2.26 -2.98 -14.97
C GLU A 68 1.02 -3.73 -15.50
N ILE A 69 -0.11 -3.57 -14.81
CA ILE A 69 -1.36 -4.20 -15.22
C ILE A 69 -1.98 -3.42 -16.38
N THR A 70 -2.20 -4.12 -17.49
CA THR A 70 -2.73 -3.56 -18.73
C THR A 70 -3.92 -4.39 -19.24
N ASP A 71 -4.27 -4.24 -20.52
CA ASP A 71 -5.25 -5.07 -21.22
C ASP A 71 -4.72 -6.46 -21.65
N LEU A 72 -3.44 -6.75 -21.37
CA LEU A 72 -2.87 -8.07 -21.60
C LEU A 72 -3.39 -9.06 -20.54
N THR A 73 -3.83 -10.22 -20.99
CA THR A 73 -4.45 -11.24 -20.16
C THR A 73 -3.80 -12.62 -20.34
N HIS A 74 -4.02 -13.50 -19.38
CA HIS A 74 -3.56 -14.90 -19.43
C HIS A 74 -4.55 -15.76 -20.26
N SER A 75 -4.77 -15.37 -21.52
CA SER A 75 -5.84 -15.86 -22.39
C SER A 75 -5.58 -17.24 -23.00
N GLY A 76 -4.38 -17.78 -22.87
CA GLY A 76 -4.03 -19.06 -23.52
C GLY A 76 -2.70 -19.63 -23.08
N PRO A 77 -2.20 -20.65 -23.81
CA PRO A 77 -0.84 -21.15 -23.62
C PRO A 77 0.21 -20.14 -24.08
N GLY A 78 1.41 -20.24 -23.53
CA GLY A 78 2.56 -19.44 -23.94
C GLY A 78 2.55 -18.00 -23.44
N ILE A 79 1.67 -17.60 -22.55
CA ILE A 79 1.71 -16.27 -21.96
C ILE A 79 2.87 -16.17 -20.98
N LEU A 80 3.73 -15.17 -21.20
CA LEU A 80 4.87 -14.85 -20.35
C LEU A 80 4.46 -13.76 -19.35
N SER A 81 4.56 -14.07 -18.06
CA SER A 81 4.07 -13.21 -16.99
C SER A 81 4.99 -13.24 -15.77
N MET A 82 4.96 -12.18 -14.95
CA MET A 82 5.76 -12.08 -13.74
C MET A 82 5.15 -12.89 -12.59
N ALA A 83 5.98 -13.69 -11.92
CA ALA A 83 5.64 -14.24 -10.62
C ALA A 83 5.88 -13.19 -9.53
N ASN A 84 4.95 -13.07 -8.59
CA ASN A 84 5.02 -12.15 -7.46
C ASN A 84 4.38 -12.76 -6.20
N SER A 85 4.59 -12.10 -5.06
CA SER A 85 3.99 -12.45 -3.75
C SER A 85 2.92 -11.46 -3.31
N GLY A 86 2.28 -10.80 -4.25
CA GLY A 86 1.28 -9.74 -4.07
C GLY A 86 1.69 -8.46 -4.81
N PRO A 87 0.86 -7.41 -4.76
CA PRO A 87 1.08 -6.18 -5.51
C PRO A 87 2.46 -5.55 -5.25
N GLY A 88 3.13 -5.09 -6.31
CA GLY A 88 4.41 -4.38 -6.23
C GLY A 88 5.59 -5.25 -5.78
N THR A 89 5.52 -6.57 -5.93
CA THR A 89 6.60 -7.47 -5.47
C THR A 89 7.28 -8.22 -6.63
N ASN A 90 7.23 -7.69 -7.85
CA ASN A 90 7.93 -8.28 -8.98
C ASN A 90 9.45 -8.22 -8.77
N GLY A 91 10.15 -9.23 -9.24
CA GLY A 91 11.60 -9.33 -9.20
C GLY A 91 12.14 -9.94 -10.49
N SER A 92 12.83 -11.09 -10.36
CA SER A 92 13.36 -11.84 -11.52
C SER A 92 12.51 -13.05 -11.92
N GLN A 93 11.59 -13.50 -11.05
CA GLN A 93 10.83 -14.71 -11.31
C GLN A 93 9.71 -14.46 -12.35
N PHE A 94 9.60 -15.36 -13.30
CA PHE A 94 8.58 -15.34 -14.35
C PHE A 94 7.98 -16.73 -14.56
N PHE A 95 6.84 -16.77 -15.21
CA PHE A 95 6.23 -18.04 -15.62
C PHE A 95 5.72 -17.97 -17.07
N ILE A 96 5.60 -19.14 -17.68
CA ILE A 96 5.02 -19.31 -19.02
C ILE A 96 3.86 -20.30 -18.90
N THR A 97 2.69 -19.93 -19.38
CA THR A 97 1.46 -20.73 -19.23
C THR A 97 1.40 -21.92 -20.19
N HIS A 98 0.80 -23.04 -19.74
CA HIS A 98 0.43 -24.18 -20.59
C HIS A 98 -1.00 -24.03 -21.16
N LYS A 99 -1.84 -23.21 -20.52
CA LYS A 99 -3.24 -22.94 -20.92
C LYS A 99 -3.70 -21.59 -20.42
N ALA A 100 -4.93 -21.18 -20.73
CA ALA A 100 -5.53 -19.98 -20.17
C ALA A 100 -5.65 -20.06 -18.64
N THR A 101 -5.27 -18.96 -17.96
CA THR A 101 -5.30 -18.83 -16.50
C THR A 101 -5.92 -17.49 -16.06
N PRO A 102 -7.20 -17.23 -16.40
CA PRO A 102 -7.83 -15.90 -16.24
C PRO A 102 -7.93 -15.43 -14.79
N TRP A 103 -7.81 -16.32 -13.80
CA TRP A 103 -7.79 -15.95 -12.38
C TRP A 103 -6.53 -15.20 -11.95
N LEU A 104 -5.50 -15.14 -12.82
CA LEU A 104 -4.26 -14.37 -12.64
C LEU A 104 -4.34 -12.95 -13.24
N ASP A 105 -5.38 -12.66 -14.02
CA ASP A 105 -5.57 -11.35 -14.64
C ASP A 105 -5.74 -10.28 -13.56
N GLY A 106 -5.11 -9.11 -13.80
CA GLY A 106 -5.10 -8.01 -12.85
C GLY A 106 -4.21 -8.21 -11.61
N LYS A 107 -3.51 -9.36 -11.49
CA LYS A 107 -2.65 -9.69 -10.34
C LYS A 107 -1.19 -9.90 -10.72
N HIS A 108 -0.94 -10.33 -11.94
CA HIS A 108 0.38 -10.61 -12.47
C HIS A 108 0.58 -9.86 -13.79
N THR A 109 1.73 -9.24 -13.95
CA THR A 109 2.05 -8.47 -15.16
C THR A 109 2.35 -9.42 -16.31
N VAL A 110 1.48 -9.45 -17.31
CA VAL A 110 1.76 -10.11 -18.60
C VAL A 110 2.67 -9.21 -19.42
N PHE A 111 3.84 -9.71 -19.83
CA PHE A 111 4.83 -8.90 -20.55
C PHE A 111 5.34 -9.53 -21.86
N GLY A 112 4.75 -10.65 -22.28
CA GLY A 112 5.11 -11.28 -23.53
C GLY A 112 4.28 -12.53 -23.84
N GLN A 113 4.59 -13.12 -24.99
CA GLN A 113 3.97 -14.35 -25.45
C GLN A 113 4.97 -15.18 -26.25
N VAL A 114 4.88 -16.49 -26.12
CA VAL A 114 5.60 -17.45 -26.98
C VAL A 114 5.00 -17.40 -28.38
N VAL A 115 5.83 -17.12 -29.36
CA VAL A 115 5.42 -17.07 -30.78
C VAL A 115 5.79 -18.34 -31.53
N GLU A 116 6.78 -19.09 -31.02
CA GLU A 116 7.24 -20.35 -31.57
C GLU A 116 7.81 -21.22 -30.46
N GLY A 117 7.62 -22.54 -30.53
CA GLY A 117 8.18 -23.49 -29.56
C GLY A 117 7.30 -23.79 -28.34
N GLN A 118 5.97 -23.62 -28.41
CA GLN A 118 5.08 -24.01 -27.30
C GLN A 118 5.28 -25.47 -26.88
N SER A 119 5.52 -26.38 -27.83
CA SER A 119 5.79 -27.79 -27.51
C SER A 119 7.06 -27.99 -26.68
N VAL A 120 8.04 -27.09 -26.77
CA VAL A 120 9.22 -27.10 -25.90
C VAL A 120 8.81 -26.68 -24.48
N VAL A 121 8.03 -25.59 -24.35
CA VAL A 121 7.49 -25.15 -23.05
C VAL A 121 6.72 -26.29 -22.36
N ASP A 122 5.89 -27.01 -23.12
CA ASP A 122 5.08 -28.13 -22.61
C ASP A 122 5.91 -29.35 -22.22
N SER A 123 7.15 -29.48 -22.75
CA SER A 123 8.07 -30.59 -22.45
C SER A 123 9.05 -30.31 -21.30
N ILE A 124 9.17 -29.05 -20.84
CA ILE A 124 10.06 -28.68 -19.74
C ILE A 124 9.61 -29.37 -18.45
N ALA A 125 10.55 -30.02 -17.80
CA ALA A 125 10.36 -30.67 -16.52
C ALA A 125 10.90 -29.80 -15.37
N GLN A 126 10.44 -30.08 -14.14
CA GLN A 126 10.96 -29.41 -12.96
C GLN A 126 12.45 -29.69 -12.79
N ASN A 127 13.20 -28.63 -12.50
CA ASN A 127 14.66 -28.56 -12.40
C ASN A 127 15.41 -28.61 -13.75
N ASP A 128 14.72 -28.53 -14.88
CA ASP A 128 15.40 -28.23 -16.14
C ASP A 128 16.05 -26.85 -16.06
N THR A 129 17.20 -26.72 -16.74
CA THR A 129 18.05 -25.53 -16.64
C THR A 129 17.85 -24.60 -17.84
N ILE A 130 17.72 -23.31 -17.60
CA ILE A 130 17.82 -22.26 -18.59
C ILE A 130 19.29 -22.15 -19.01
N GLN A 131 19.66 -22.65 -20.19
CA GLN A 131 21.05 -22.62 -20.67
C GLN A 131 21.51 -21.20 -20.96
N SER A 132 20.66 -20.42 -21.66
CA SER A 132 20.90 -19.00 -21.94
C SER A 132 19.63 -18.34 -22.46
N ILE A 133 19.51 -17.02 -22.23
CA ILE A 133 18.51 -16.19 -22.88
C ILE A 133 19.21 -15.21 -23.81
N LYS A 134 18.82 -15.23 -25.09
CA LYS A 134 19.34 -14.32 -26.11
C LYS A 134 18.26 -13.33 -26.56
N ILE A 135 18.52 -12.06 -26.36
CA ILE A 135 17.61 -10.97 -26.77
C ILE A 135 17.86 -10.64 -28.25
N ILE A 136 16.82 -10.76 -29.08
CA ILE A 136 16.86 -10.42 -30.48
C ILE A 136 15.95 -9.21 -30.75
N ARG A 137 16.56 -8.10 -31.17
CA ARG A 137 15.86 -6.84 -31.42
C ARG A 137 15.52 -6.73 -32.88
N LYS A 138 14.25 -6.89 -33.28
CA LYS A 138 13.74 -6.72 -34.63
C LYS A 138 12.94 -5.43 -34.78
N GLY A 139 13.25 -4.62 -35.79
CA GLY A 139 12.60 -3.32 -36.01
C GLY A 139 13.29 -2.14 -35.29
N SER A 140 12.90 -0.93 -35.67
CA SER A 140 13.50 0.32 -35.16
C SER A 140 13.24 0.52 -33.66
N ASP A 141 12.04 0.24 -33.23
CA ASP A 141 11.59 0.51 -31.84
C ASP A 141 12.27 -0.44 -30.86
N ALA A 142 12.35 -1.74 -31.22
CA ALA A 142 13.08 -2.71 -30.42
C ALA A 142 14.59 -2.41 -30.34
N LYS A 143 15.18 -1.85 -31.38
CA LYS A 143 16.60 -1.43 -31.38
C LYS A 143 16.87 -0.18 -30.55
N ARG A 144 15.87 0.70 -30.41
CA ARG A 144 15.95 1.91 -29.55
C ARG A 144 15.60 1.65 -28.12
N PHE A 145 15.05 0.48 -27.81
CA PHE A 145 14.64 0.13 -26.45
C PHE A 145 15.88 -0.15 -25.59
N ASP A 146 16.28 0.85 -24.83
CA ASP A 146 17.39 0.78 -23.86
C ASP A 146 16.88 0.27 -22.52
N ALA A 147 16.99 -1.04 -22.32
CA ALA A 147 16.44 -1.70 -21.14
C ALA A 147 17.10 -1.24 -19.84
N ALA A 148 18.44 -1.11 -19.83
CA ALA A 148 19.17 -0.69 -18.66
C ALA A 148 18.76 0.73 -18.23
N LYS A 149 18.69 1.65 -19.21
CA LYS A 149 18.26 3.01 -18.94
C LYS A 149 16.81 3.10 -18.46
N ILE A 150 15.87 2.44 -19.14
CA ILE A 150 14.44 2.46 -18.75
C ILE A 150 14.27 1.96 -17.31
N PHE A 151 14.95 0.88 -16.95
CA PHE A 151 14.87 0.34 -15.60
C PHE A 151 15.53 1.25 -14.55
N SER A 152 16.65 1.91 -14.91
CA SER A 152 17.31 2.92 -14.08
C SER A 152 16.42 4.15 -13.88
N ASP A 153 15.80 4.66 -14.92
CA ASP A 153 14.87 5.80 -14.85
C ASP A 153 13.67 5.48 -13.93
N TYR A 154 13.17 4.24 -13.97
CA TYR A 154 12.11 3.79 -13.06
C TYR A 154 12.52 3.93 -11.58
N PHE A 155 13.70 3.41 -11.20
CA PHE A 155 14.16 3.51 -9.80
C PHE A 155 14.44 4.95 -9.39
N THR A 156 15.03 5.75 -10.25
CA THR A 156 15.25 7.18 -10.01
C THR A 156 13.92 7.91 -9.76
N SER A 157 12.90 7.64 -10.58
CA SER A 157 11.57 8.22 -10.41
C SER A 157 10.86 7.72 -9.15
N LEU A 158 11.09 6.47 -8.76
CA LEU A 158 10.55 5.89 -7.53
C LEU A 158 11.16 6.55 -6.27
N GLU A 159 12.47 6.77 -6.27
CA GLU A 159 13.16 7.49 -5.19
C GLU A 159 12.67 8.93 -5.06
N GLN A 160 12.52 9.63 -6.18
CA GLN A 160 11.98 10.99 -6.20
C GLN A 160 10.54 11.04 -5.63
N ARG A 161 9.67 10.14 -6.08
CA ARG A 161 8.29 10.05 -5.55
C ARG A 161 8.26 9.79 -4.05
N LYS A 162 9.11 8.87 -3.56
CA LYS A 162 9.21 8.58 -2.12
C LYS A 162 9.68 9.80 -1.33
N ALA A 163 10.69 10.51 -1.82
CA ALA A 163 11.19 11.73 -1.19
C ALA A 163 10.12 12.82 -1.13
N GLU A 164 9.38 13.03 -2.23
CA GLU A 164 8.25 13.98 -2.27
C GLU A 164 7.12 13.60 -1.31
N GLU A 165 6.80 12.30 -1.21
CA GLU A 165 5.80 11.81 -0.25
C GLU A 165 6.25 12.00 1.20
N GLU A 166 7.51 11.72 1.51
CA GLU A 166 8.08 11.96 2.84
C GLU A 166 8.07 13.44 3.20
N GLU A 167 8.44 14.31 2.28
CA GLU A 167 8.38 15.75 2.47
C GLU A 167 6.95 16.23 2.72
N LYS A 168 5.99 15.79 1.91
CA LYS A 168 4.57 16.10 2.11
C LYS A 168 4.06 15.64 3.47
N ARG A 169 4.44 14.42 3.90
CA ARG A 169 4.10 13.90 5.24
C ARG A 169 4.73 14.73 6.36
N ALA A 170 5.99 15.14 6.21
CA ALA A 170 6.66 15.97 7.20
C ALA A 170 6.00 17.37 7.32
N ILE A 171 5.67 17.99 6.20
CA ILE A 171 4.94 19.27 6.18
C ILE A 171 3.55 19.12 6.79
N GLY A 172 2.82 18.06 6.44
CA GLY A 172 1.51 17.75 7.02
C GLY A 172 1.55 17.59 8.53
N LEU A 173 2.57 16.87 9.03
CA LEU A 173 2.79 16.67 10.47
C LEU A 173 3.02 17.99 11.21
N LEU A 174 3.88 18.87 10.67
CA LEU A 174 4.14 20.19 11.26
C LEU A 174 2.89 21.06 11.30
N LYS A 175 2.15 21.15 10.20
CA LYS A 175 0.89 21.90 10.13
C LYS A 175 -0.14 21.38 11.14
N THR A 176 -0.27 20.05 11.27
CA THR A 176 -1.19 19.42 12.22
C THR A 176 -0.80 19.72 13.65
N LYS A 177 0.49 19.69 13.98
CA LYS A 177 1.02 20.04 15.30
C LYS A 177 0.71 21.50 15.64
N GLU A 178 1.06 22.45 14.76
CA GLU A 178 0.77 23.88 14.94
C GLU A 178 -0.72 24.15 15.11
N LYS A 179 -1.56 23.51 14.30
CA LYS A 179 -3.04 23.58 14.42
C LYS A 179 -3.49 23.19 15.82
N PHE A 180 -3.02 22.05 16.32
CA PHE A 180 -3.43 21.54 17.64
C PHE A 180 -2.87 22.37 18.77
N GLU A 181 -1.64 22.88 18.69
CA GLU A 181 -1.11 23.82 19.69
C GLU A 181 -1.95 25.10 19.75
N GLY A 182 -2.30 25.67 18.62
CA GLY A 182 -3.17 26.86 18.53
C GLY A 182 -4.60 26.59 19.02
N GLN A 183 -5.15 25.41 18.77
CA GLN A 183 -6.48 25.02 19.27
C GLN A 183 -6.46 24.74 20.78
N LYS A 184 -5.43 24.07 21.28
CA LYS A 184 -5.26 23.77 22.70
C LYS A 184 -5.17 25.03 23.55
N ALA A 185 -4.51 26.07 23.07
CA ALA A 185 -4.43 27.37 23.74
C ALA A 185 -5.81 28.07 23.90
N LYS A 186 -6.80 27.68 23.09
CA LYS A 186 -8.17 28.24 23.08
C LYS A 186 -9.18 27.26 23.69
N SER A 187 -8.76 26.08 24.15
CA SER A 187 -9.65 25.04 24.63
C SER A 187 -10.17 25.32 26.05
N THR A 188 -11.31 24.71 26.37
CA THR A 188 -11.89 24.68 27.70
C THR A 188 -11.47 23.38 28.40
N THR A 189 -11.09 23.46 29.68
CA THR A 189 -10.72 22.29 30.49
C THR A 189 -11.89 21.88 31.37
N THR A 190 -12.25 20.61 31.38
CA THR A 190 -13.26 20.03 32.26
C THR A 190 -12.67 19.64 33.62
N ALA A 191 -13.50 19.27 34.60
CA ALA A 191 -13.05 18.86 35.90
C ALA A 191 -12.21 17.55 35.89
N SER A 192 -12.37 16.70 34.89
CA SER A 192 -11.60 15.47 34.73
C SER A 192 -10.18 15.72 34.17
N GLY A 193 -9.94 16.90 33.58
CA GLY A 193 -8.72 17.26 32.89
C GLY A 193 -8.81 17.08 31.36
N LEU A 194 -9.94 16.69 30.80
CA LEU A 194 -10.20 16.75 29.37
C LEU A 194 -10.16 18.20 28.90
N GLN A 195 -9.48 18.48 27.78
CA GLN A 195 -9.59 19.77 27.13
C GLN A 195 -10.34 19.63 25.79
N TYR A 196 -11.20 20.59 25.45
CA TYR A 196 -11.94 20.55 24.20
C TYR A 196 -12.13 21.92 23.59
N LEU A 197 -12.24 21.95 22.28
CA LEU A 197 -12.58 23.15 21.51
C LEU A 197 -13.63 22.79 20.47
N ILE A 198 -14.81 23.42 20.51
CA ILE A 198 -15.77 23.32 19.43
C ILE A 198 -15.29 24.21 18.30
N THR A 199 -14.89 23.61 17.18
CA THR A 199 -14.35 24.31 16.01
C THR A 199 -15.45 24.79 15.08
N LYS A 200 -16.59 24.07 15.08
CA LYS A 200 -17.80 24.46 14.36
C LYS A 200 -19.02 24.07 15.17
N LYS A 201 -19.95 25.01 15.37
CA LYS A 201 -21.18 24.76 16.10
C LYS A 201 -22.27 24.27 15.16
N GLY A 202 -22.90 23.16 15.53
CA GLY A 202 -24.11 22.64 14.91
C GLY A 202 -25.37 23.20 15.59
N ASP A 203 -26.52 22.92 15.00
CA ASP A 203 -27.84 23.34 15.45
C ASP A 203 -28.74 22.16 15.90
N GLY A 204 -28.19 20.95 15.88
CA GLY A 204 -28.94 19.75 16.20
C GLY A 204 -29.07 19.44 17.71
N LYS A 205 -29.69 18.30 18.00
CA LYS A 205 -29.91 17.84 19.38
C LYS A 205 -28.59 17.48 20.08
N ALA A 206 -28.50 17.78 21.38
CA ALA A 206 -27.37 17.43 22.22
C ALA A 206 -27.22 15.89 22.33
N VAL A 207 -25.98 15.42 22.31
CA VAL A 207 -25.65 14.02 22.59
C VAL A 207 -25.81 13.77 24.09
N LYS A 208 -26.57 12.73 24.44
CA LYS A 208 -26.79 12.32 25.84
C LYS A 208 -26.29 10.91 26.07
N THR A 209 -25.99 10.56 27.29
CA THR A 209 -25.54 9.20 27.70
C THR A 209 -26.53 8.07 27.34
N THR A 210 -27.76 8.42 27.01
CA THR A 210 -28.81 7.50 26.56
C THR A 210 -28.87 7.34 25.04
N ASN A 211 -28.05 8.11 24.28
CA ASN A 211 -28.04 8.09 22.82
C ASN A 211 -26.81 7.38 22.30
N LYS A 212 -26.95 6.74 21.13
CA LYS A 212 -25.86 6.42 20.25
C LYS A 212 -25.78 7.49 19.16
N ALA A 213 -24.57 7.81 18.73
CA ALA A 213 -24.37 8.79 17.65
C ALA A 213 -23.59 8.19 16.50
N LYS A 214 -23.84 8.67 15.27
CA LYS A 214 -22.93 8.47 14.13
C LYS A 214 -21.89 9.58 14.18
N THR A 215 -20.61 9.19 14.33
CA THR A 215 -19.52 10.13 14.53
C THR A 215 -18.40 9.88 13.52
N HIS A 216 -17.99 10.89 12.79
CA HIS A 216 -16.69 10.90 12.15
C HIS A 216 -15.60 11.25 13.17
N TYR A 217 -14.43 10.65 13.00
CA TYR A 217 -13.29 10.95 13.86
C TYR A 217 -11.97 10.87 13.10
N ALA A 218 -10.99 11.59 13.60
CA ALA A 218 -9.58 11.38 13.34
C ALA A 218 -8.84 11.41 14.67
N VAL A 219 -7.99 10.43 14.92
CA VAL A 219 -7.22 10.32 16.17
C VAL A 219 -5.73 10.47 15.89
N TYR A 220 -5.07 11.30 16.70
CA TYR A 220 -3.68 11.63 16.59
C TYR A 220 -2.95 11.46 17.93
N PHE A 221 -1.64 11.24 17.85
CA PHE A 221 -0.77 11.52 18.97
C PHE A 221 -0.65 13.04 19.20
N ASP A 222 -0.19 13.44 20.39
CA ASP A 222 0.14 14.85 20.71
C ASP A 222 1.26 15.43 19.80
N SER A 223 2.05 14.59 19.17
CA SER A 223 3.00 14.97 18.13
C SER A 223 2.35 15.44 16.81
N GLY A 224 1.03 15.28 16.66
CA GLY A 224 0.29 15.53 15.42
C GLY A 224 0.25 14.36 14.45
N LYS A 225 0.92 13.24 14.76
CA LYS A 225 0.90 12.05 13.90
C LYS A 225 -0.46 11.36 13.96
N LEU A 226 -1.11 11.23 12.79
CA LEU A 226 -2.38 10.50 12.65
C LEU A 226 -2.19 9.02 13.00
N LEU A 227 -3.09 8.49 13.81
CA LEU A 227 -3.23 7.07 14.11
C LEU A 227 -4.26 6.40 13.21
N GLU A 228 -5.45 6.99 13.14
CA GLU A 228 -6.57 6.47 12.36
C GLU A 228 -7.59 7.58 12.08
N THR A 229 -8.35 7.43 10.99
CA THR A 229 -9.47 8.31 10.67
C THR A 229 -10.58 7.57 9.95
N SER A 230 -11.81 7.99 10.20
CA SER A 230 -13.01 7.64 9.43
C SER A 230 -13.32 8.62 8.30
N MET A 231 -12.50 9.68 8.13
CA MET A 231 -12.67 10.73 7.13
C MET A 231 -11.66 10.55 5.99
N LEU A 232 -12.15 10.33 4.78
CA LEU A 232 -11.31 10.17 3.58
C LEU A 232 -10.51 11.47 3.32
N GLU A 233 -11.16 12.62 3.41
CA GLU A 233 -10.54 13.94 3.21
C GLU A 233 -9.30 14.14 4.10
N THR A 234 -9.40 13.79 5.39
CA THR A 234 -8.25 13.84 6.32
C THR A 234 -7.12 12.88 5.92
N ALA A 235 -7.48 11.69 5.44
CA ALA A 235 -6.48 10.72 4.99
C ALA A 235 -5.77 11.19 3.71
N GLU A 236 -6.49 11.83 2.80
CA GLU A 236 -5.96 12.43 1.55
C GLU A 236 -5.05 13.62 1.86
N GLU A 237 -5.49 14.54 2.71
CA GLU A 237 -4.71 15.72 3.12
C GLU A 237 -3.36 15.33 3.73
N LEU A 238 -3.33 14.26 4.52
CA LEU A 238 -2.12 13.77 5.20
C LEU A 238 -1.33 12.74 4.39
N GLY A 239 -1.78 12.38 3.18
CA GLY A 239 -1.11 11.40 2.31
C GLY A 239 -1.04 9.99 2.89
N VAL A 240 -2.07 9.56 3.65
CA VAL A 240 -2.13 8.26 4.34
C VAL A 240 -3.38 7.45 3.98
N VAL A 241 -3.91 7.63 2.79
CA VAL A 241 -5.08 6.88 2.31
C VAL A 241 -4.77 5.39 2.26
N ASN A 242 -5.65 4.61 2.86
CA ASN A 242 -5.66 3.17 2.67
C ASN A 242 -6.57 2.83 1.48
N GLU A 243 -5.97 2.44 0.37
CA GLU A 243 -6.68 2.18 -0.88
C GLU A 243 -7.73 1.05 -0.76
N GLN A 244 -7.46 0.02 0.04
CA GLN A 244 -8.45 -1.05 0.26
C GLN A 244 -9.69 -0.52 0.98
N ARG A 245 -9.51 0.36 1.98
CA ARG A 245 -10.62 1.02 2.66
C ARG A 245 -11.38 1.98 1.74
N ARG A 246 -10.66 2.69 0.87
CA ARG A 246 -11.26 3.59 -0.13
C ARG A 246 -12.12 2.82 -1.13
N LEU A 247 -11.59 1.74 -1.70
CA LEU A 247 -12.32 0.89 -2.64
C LEU A 247 -13.52 0.19 -2.00
N ALA A 248 -13.45 -0.11 -0.70
CA ALA A 248 -14.53 -0.72 0.06
C ALA A 248 -15.54 0.29 0.64
N ASP A 249 -15.41 1.59 0.31
CA ASP A 249 -16.21 2.70 0.88
C ASP A 249 -16.24 2.67 2.43
N ALA A 250 -15.11 2.33 3.06
CA ALA A 250 -15.00 2.14 4.51
C ALA A 250 -14.61 3.42 5.29
N TYR A 251 -14.51 4.57 4.62
CA TYR A 251 -14.36 5.86 5.27
C TYR A 251 -15.74 6.44 5.60
N GLN A 252 -16.40 5.87 6.61
CA GLN A 252 -17.76 6.21 7.02
C GLN A 252 -17.83 6.58 8.49
N PRO A 253 -18.82 7.39 8.92
CA PRO A 253 -19.03 7.68 10.34
C PRO A 253 -19.35 6.40 11.09
N ILE A 254 -18.72 6.19 12.23
CA ILE A 254 -18.91 5.00 13.06
C ILE A 254 -20.04 5.21 14.08
N PRO A 255 -20.77 4.16 14.46
CA PRO A 255 -21.67 4.23 15.59
C PRO A 255 -20.85 4.35 16.89
N THR A 256 -21.12 5.40 17.67
CA THR A 256 -20.50 5.66 18.97
C THR A 256 -21.52 5.56 20.08
N ASP A 257 -21.22 4.76 21.10
CA ASP A 257 -22.03 4.60 22.31
C ASP A 257 -21.29 5.29 23.45
N ILE A 258 -21.90 6.31 24.06
CA ILE A 258 -21.32 7.04 25.18
C ILE A 258 -21.95 6.70 26.53
N SER A 259 -22.74 5.62 26.61
CA SER A 259 -23.26 5.11 27.86
C SER A 259 -22.14 4.77 28.86
N PRO A 260 -22.37 4.77 30.17
CA PRO A 260 -21.33 4.50 31.16
C PRO A 260 -20.61 3.17 30.90
N ASP A 261 -21.35 2.14 30.46
CA ASP A 261 -20.85 0.77 30.29
C ASP A 261 -20.21 0.55 28.91
N ALA A 262 -20.23 1.55 27.99
CA ALA A 262 -19.64 1.43 26.67
C ALA A 262 -18.12 1.27 26.75
N ALA A 263 -17.60 0.32 25.97
CA ALA A 263 -16.16 0.00 25.89
C ALA A 263 -15.37 1.03 25.07
N MET A 264 -15.47 2.30 25.41
CA MET A 264 -14.76 3.43 24.83
C MET A 264 -13.92 4.15 25.89
N ILE A 265 -12.83 4.79 25.49
CA ILE A 265 -11.99 5.59 26.40
C ILE A 265 -12.82 6.71 27.04
N THR A 266 -12.59 6.93 28.33
CA THR A 266 -13.43 7.82 29.18
C THR A 266 -13.47 9.24 28.64
N GLY A 267 -12.31 9.79 28.24
CA GLY A 267 -12.24 11.15 27.71
C GLY A 267 -12.97 11.34 26.38
N PHE A 268 -13.05 10.30 25.54
CA PHE A 268 -13.83 10.35 24.30
C PHE A 268 -15.33 10.38 24.58
N LYS A 269 -15.82 9.51 25.50
CA LYS A 269 -17.24 9.53 25.95
C LYS A 269 -17.63 10.88 26.53
N GLU A 270 -16.80 11.39 27.44
CA GLU A 270 -17.01 12.71 28.07
C GLU A 270 -17.07 13.81 26.99
N GLY A 271 -16.08 13.83 26.08
CA GLY A 271 -16.01 14.83 25.03
C GLY A 271 -17.24 14.83 24.11
N LEU A 272 -17.69 13.65 23.65
CA LEU A 272 -18.90 13.55 22.83
C LEU A 272 -20.15 14.00 23.57
N GLY A 273 -20.25 13.77 24.87
CA GLY A 273 -21.37 14.23 25.71
C GLY A 273 -21.47 15.74 25.85
N LEU A 274 -20.45 16.50 25.49
CA LEU A 274 -20.45 17.97 25.46
C LEU A 274 -20.95 18.54 24.14
N LEU A 275 -21.21 17.68 23.12
CA LEU A 275 -21.48 18.09 21.74
C LEU A 275 -22.95 17.87 21.36
N SER A 276 -23.33 18.48 20.28
CA SER A 276 -24.63 18.34 19.60
C SER A 276 -24.44 17.86 18.17
N VAL A 277 -25.49 17.35 17.55
CA VAL A 277 -25.49 16.99 16.14
C VAL A 277 -25.10 18.20 15.27
N GLY A 278 -24.15 18.00 14.38
CA GLY A 278 -23.56 19.03 13.52
C GLY A 278 -22.35 19.73 14.14
N ASP A 279 -22.05 19.53 15.43
CA ASP A 279 -20.80 20.04 16.01
C ASP A 279 -19.58 19.32 15.44
N GLU A 280 -18.52 20.12 15.18
CA GLU A 280 -17.16 19.64 14.98
C GLU A 280 -16.30 20.14 16.15
N ALA A 281 -15.48 19.28 16.71
CA ALA A 281 -14.68 19.62 17.88
C ALA A 281 -13.33 18.90 17.88
N THR A 282 -12.36 19.52 18.56
CA THR A 282 -11.09 18.88 18.91
C THR A 282 -11.06 18.56 20.40
N LEU A 283 -10.79 17.32 20.74
CA LEU A 283 -10.67 16.80 22.10
C LEU A 283 -9.22 16.47 22.40
N PHE A 284 -8.64 17.07 23.42
CA PHE A 284 -7.28 16.76 23.90
C PHE A 284 -7.42 15.87 25.13
N ILE A 285 -7.20 14.59 24.95
CA ILE A 285 -7.46 13.55 25.95
C ILE A 285 -6.14 13.13 26.60
N PRO A 286 -5.91 13.44 27.88
CA PRO A 286 -4.74 12.99 28.57
C PRO A 286 -4.74 11.45 28.73
N TYR A 287 -3.58 10.84 28.86
CA TYR A 287 -3.40 9.39 28.85
C TYR A 287 -4.28 8.66 29.90
N ASN A 288 -4.51 9.24 31.06
CA ASN A 288 -5.35 8.68 32.11
C ASN A 288 -6.84 8.64 31.76
N LEU A 289 -7.30 9.44 30.82
CA LEU A 289 -8.64 9.40 30.23
C LEU A 289 -8.66 8.69 28.87
N ALA A 290 -7.51 8.20 28.40
CA ALA A 290 -7.33 7.43 27.16
C ALA A 290 -7.06 5.94 27.49
N TYR A 291 -5.91 5.41 27.12
CA TYR A 291 -5.55 3.99 27.33
C TYR A 291 -4.71 3.72 28.59
N GLY A 292 -4.38 4.75 29.36
CA GLY A 292 -3.68 4.62 30.64
C GLY A 292 -2.15 4.47 30.52
N GLU A 293 -1.58 3.83 31.52
CA GLU A 293 -0.11 3.74 31.67
C GLU A 293 0.54 2.65 30.84
N ASN A 294 -0.20 1.61 30.50
CA ASN A 294 0.33 0.45 29.80
C ASN A 294 0.05 0.53 28.28
N PRO A 295 0.94 -0.04 27.44
CA PRO A 295 0.67 -0.13 25.99
C PRO A 295 -0.62 -0.89 25.71
N SER A 296 -1.43 -0.37 24.78
CA SER A 296 -2.71 -0.97 24.39
C SER A 296 -2.96 -0.74 22.91
N ARG A 297 -3.36 -1.79 22.16
CA ARG A 297 -3.74 -1.72 20.74
C ARG A 297 -2.70 -1.03 19.84
N GLY A 298 -1.40 -1.24 20.11
CA GLY A 298 -0.31 -0.61 19.36
C GLY A 298 -0.02 0.85 19.75
N ILE A 299 -0.73 1.39 20.75
CA ILE A 299 -0.50 2.72 21.31
C ILE A 299 0.44 2.58 22.51
N PRO A 300 1.57 3.29 22.58
CA PRO A 300 2.46 3.28 23.74
C PRO A 300 1.73 3.72 25.03
N GLY A 301 2.16 3.21 26.16
CA GLY A 301 1.65 3.66 27.46
C GLY A 301 1.90 5.14 27.67
N LYS A 302 1.04 5.80 28.45
CA LYS A 302 1.07 7.24 28.75
C LYS A 302 0.98 8.15 27.51
N SER A 303 0.37 7.67 26.42
CA SER A 303 0.12 8.48 25.23
C SER A 303 -1.10 9.37 25.43
N ASN A 304 -0.91 10.68 25.36
CA ASN A 304 -2.01 11.63 25.18
C ASN A 304 -2.50 11.52 23.73
N LEU A 305 -3.82 11.65 23.56
CA LEU A 305 -4.45 11.57 22.25
C LEU A 305 -5.22 12.84 21.92
N ILE A 306 -5.28 13.17 20.67
CA ILE A 306 -6.07 14.26 20.14
C ILE A 306 -7.10 13.65 19.19
N PHE A 307 -8.37 13.99 19.40
CA PHE A 307 -9.46 13.57 18.53
C PHE A 307 -10.08 14.78 17.85
N GLU A 308 -10.14 14.78 16.55
CA GLU A 308 -11.09 15.59 15.81
C GLU A 308 -12.35 14.77 15.61
N VAL A 309 -13.49 15.33 15.96
CA VAL A 309 -14.78 14.64 15.91
C VAL A 309 -15.83 15.49 15.22
N LYS A 310 -16.76 14.82 14.52
CA LYS A 310 -17.95 15.44 13.92
C LYS A 310 -19.15 14.56 14.22
N ILE A 311 -20.15 15.12 14.90
CA ILE A 311 -21.40 14.42 15.20
C ILE A 311 -22.32 14.54 13.98
N VAL A 312 -22.56 13.41 13.31
CA VAL A 312 -23.36 13.39 12.07
C VAL A 312 -24.86 13.27 12.38
N ALA A 313 -25.21 12.34 13.28
CA ALA A 313 -26.61 12.08 13.64
C ALA A 313 -26.69 11.36 14.99
N LEU A 314 -27.86 11.39 15.63
CA LEU A 314 -28.20 10.43 16.69
C LEU A 314 -28.74 9.15 16.07
N ILE A 315 -28.48 8.02 16.70
CA ILE A 315 -29.03 6.72 16.34
C ILE A 315 -30.16 6.45 17.35
N GLU A 316 -31.34 6.20 16.83
CA GLU A 316 -32.55 5.84 17.62
C GLU A 316 -32.48 4.41 18.12
#